data_1b75ba37a14f377d8cc578eacc43eb61
#
_entry.id   1b75ba37a14f377d8cc578eacc43eb61
#
_cell.length_a   1.000
_cell.length_b   1.000
_cell.length_c   1.000
_cell.angle_alpha   90.00
_cell.angle_beta   90.00
_cell.angle_gamma   90.00
#
_symmetry.space_group_name_H-M   'P 1'
#
loop_
_entity.id
_entity.type
_entity.pdbx_description
1 polymer ?
#
loop_
_entity_poly.entity_id
_entity_poly.type
_entity_poly.pdbx_seq_one_letter_code
_entity_poly.pdbx_strand_id
1 'polypeptide(L)' 'MNEELYNMLKASAKADKAKAKLTLSLLSDNAVGIGDHSTKDFYDNAEEALRMLDDAVSRLETLDNYHEGNYS' A
#
# COMPACT_ATOMS: atom_id res chain seq x y z
N MET A 1 20.53 4.51 -10.47
CA MET A 1 20.43 4.29 -9.01
C MET A 1 21.23 3.05 -8.69
N ASN A 2 21.94 3.03 -7.56
CA ASN A 2 22.71 1.84 -7.24
C ASN A 2 21.82 0.74 -6.66
N GLU A 3 22.35 -0.48 -6.62
CA GLU A 3 21.58 -1.65 -6.21
C GLU A 3 21.09 -1.59 -4.76
N GLU A 4 21.93 -1.08 -3.86
CA GLU A 4 21.55 -1.02 -2.45
C GLU A 4 20.38 -0.09 -2.22
N LEU A 5 20.41 1.08 -2.83
CA LEU A 5 19.30 2.04 -2.72
C LEU A 5 18.05 1.49 -3.38
N TYR A 6 18.18 0.91 -4.57
CA TYR A 6 17.07 0.29 -5.27
C TYR A 6 16.42 -0.78 -4.40
N ASN A 7 17.23 -1.68 -3.85
CA ASN A 7 16.71 -2.78 -3.04
C ASN A 7 16.03 -2.28 -1.77
N MET A 8 16.57 -1.26 -1.14
CA MET A 8 15.96 -0.69 0.07
C MET A 8 14.60 -0.07 -0.25
N LEU A 9 14.53 0.73 -1.29
CA LEU A 9 13.28 1.37 -1.68
C LEU A 9 12.23 0.36 -2.10
N LYS A 10 12.65 -0.68 -2.81
CA LYS A 10 11.76 -1.75 -3.24
C LYS A 10 11.21 -2.52 -2.04
N ALA A 11 12.07 -2.86 -1.08
CA ALA A 11 11.65 -3.57 0.12
C ALA A 11 10.66 -2.75 0.93
N SER A 12 10.89 -1.44 1.04
CA SER A 12 9.99 -0.53 1.75
C SER A 12 8.61 -0.49 1.09
N ALA A 13 8.58 -0.36 -0.23
CA ALA A 13 7.31 -0.32 -0.96
C ALA A 13 6.58 -1.66 -0.90
N LYS A 14 7.31 -2.77 -0.96
CA LYS A 14 6.70 -4.09 -0.81
C LYS A 14 6.09 -4.30 0.57
N ALA A 15 6.77 -3.80 1.61
CA ALA A 15 6.25 -3.88 2.97
C ALA A 15 4.97 -3.08 3.11
N ASP A 16 4.93 -1.87 2.55
CA ASP A 16 3.74 -1.03 2.59
C ASP A 16 2.58 -1.68 1.82
N LYS A 17 2.88 -2.28 0.68
CA LYS A 17 1.89 -3.01 -0.10
C LYS A 17 1.28 -4.16 0.72
N ALA A 18 2.13 -4.92 1.40
CA ALA A 18 1.68 -6.05 2.21
C ALA A 18 0.81 -5.57 3.38
N LYS A 19 1.21 -4.47 4.04
CA LYS A 19 0.43 -3.89 5.13
C LYS A 19 -0.95 -3.43 4.65
N ALA A 20 -0.99 -2.77 3.51
CA ALA A 20 -2.25 -2.27 2.96
C ALA A 20 -3.19 -3.42 2.59
N LYS A 21 -2.65 -4.46 1.96
CA LYS A 21 -3.43 -5.64 1.59
C LYS A 21 -3.98 -6.35 2.82
N LEU A 22 -3.15 -6.50 3.86
CA LEU A 22 -3.59 -7.13 5.10
C LEU A 22 -4.69 -6.30 5.76
N THR A 23 -4.54 -4.99 5.78
CA THR A 23 -5.55 -4.11 6.35
C THR A 23 -6.88 -4.24 5.62
N LEU A 24 -6.85 -4.23 4.29
CA LEU A 24 -8.06 -4.41 3.50
C LEU A 24 -8.72 -5.76 3.77
N SER A 25 -7.91 -6.80 3.89
CA SER A 25 -8.41 -8.14 4.19
C SER A 25 -9.10 -8.18 5.55
N LEU A 26 -8.46 -7.60 6.56
CA LEU A 26 -9.03 -7.56 7.92
C LEU A 26 -10.32 -6.76 7.96
N LEU A 27 -10.37 -5.63 7.29
CA LEU A 27 -11.57 -4.82 7.21
C LEU A 27 -12.70 -5.55 6.50
N SER A 28 -12.36 -6.27 5.44
CA SER A 28 -13.33 -7.05 4.68
C SER A 28 -13.97 -8.14 5.53
N ASP A 29 -13.14 -8.83 6.32
CA ASP A 29 -13.62 -9.95 7.12
C ASP A 29 -14.37 -9.49 8.38
N ASN A 30 -14.10 -8.29 8.84
CA ASN A 30 -14.68 -7.80 10.09
C ASN A 30 -15.71 -6.68 9.89
N ALA A 31 -16.18 -6.53 8.68
CA ALA A 31 -17.13 -5.46 8.35
C ALA A 31 -18.39 -5.50 9.22
N VAL A 32 -18.80 -6.71 9.58
CA VAL A 32 -20.01 -6.88 10.38
C VAL A 32 -19.84 -6.49 11.83
N GLY A 33 -18.63 -6.38 12.30
CA GLY A 33 -18.36 -6.08 13.68
C GLY A 33 -18.32 -4.61 13.99
N ILE A 34 -18.79 -3.81 13.10
CA ILE A 34 -18.67 -2.41 13.23
C ILE A 34 -19.70 -1.83 14.15
N GLY A 35 -19.98 -2.32 15.20
CA GLY A 35 -20.97 -1.82 16.09
C GLY A 35 -20.97 -0.31 16.19
N ASP A 36 -20.66 0.17 17.30
CA ASP A 36 -20.97 1.51 17.68
C ASP A 36 -20.04 2.59 17.18
N HIS A 37 -18.93 2.21 16.63
CA HIS A 37 -17.96 3.20 16.33
C HIS A 37 -17.97 3.66 14.96
N SER A 38 -19.02 3.66 14.45
CA SER A 38 -19.23 4.38 13.29
C SER A 38 -18.73 3.73 12.03
N THR A 39 -19.69 3.52 11.27
CA THR A 39 -19.56 3.22 9.86
C THR A 39 -18.57 4.17 9.17
N LYS A 40 -18.52 5.41 9.65
CA LYS A 40 -17.58 6.40 9.11
C LYS A 40 -16.12 5.99 9.31
N ASP A 41 -15.78 5.50 10.50
CA ASP A 41 -14.41 5.06 10.76
C ASP A 41 -14.04 3.86 9.89
N PHE A 42 -14.97 2.96 9.67
CA PHE A 42 -14.73 1.83 8.78
C PHE A 42 -14.46 2.32 7.36
N TYR A 43 -15.29 3.20 6.84
CA TYR A 43 -15.10 3.72 5.49
C TYR A 43 -13.79 4.49 5.36
N ASP A 44 -13.47 5.32 6.35
CA ASP A 44 -12.23 6.09 6.33
C ASP A 44 -11.01 5.17 6.34
N ASN A 45 -11.06 4.11 7.15
CA ASN A 45 -9.97 3.16 7.23
C ASN A 45 -9.83 2.35 5.93
N ALA A 46 -10.94 1.97 5.35
CA ALA A 46 -10.92 1.23 4.08
C ALA A 46 -10.34 2.08 2.95
N GLU A 47 -10.78 3.33 2.86
CA GLU A 47 -10.29 4.25 1.84
C GLU A 47 -8.81 4.55 2.04
N GLU A 48 -8.37 4.73 3.28
CA GLU A 48 -6.97 4.96 3.57
C GLU A 48 -6.12 3.76 3.18
N ALA A 49 -6.58 2.55 3.49
CA ALA A 49 -5.86 1.34 3.12
C ALA A 49 -5.74 1.20 1.61
N LEU A 50 -6.79 1.56 0.88
CA LEU A 50 -6.74 1.52 -0.58
C LEU A 50 -5.73 2.55 -1.12
N ARG A 51 -5.71 3.75 -0.56
CA ARG A 51 -4.73 4.77 -0.95
C ARG A 51 -3.30 4.29 -0.69
N MET A 52 -3.08 3.63 0.44
CA MET A 52 -1.77 3.06 0.77
C MET A 52 -1.37 1.99 -0.23
N LEU A 53 -2.30 1.15 -0.63
CA LEU A 53 -2.05 0.11 -1.63
C LEU A 53 -1.69 0.73 -2.98
N ASP A 54 -2.48 1.69 -3.42
CA ASP A 54 -2.24 2.37 -4.69
C ASP A 54 -0.88 3.08 -4.69
N ASP A 55 -0.57 3.77 -3.61
CA ASP A 55 0.72 4.43 -3.46
C ASP A 55 1.89 3.44 -3.54
N ALA A 56 1.78 2.32 -2.83
CA ALA A 56 2.85 1.32 -2.82
C ALA A 56 3.04 0.68 -4.20
N VAL A 57 1.95 0.34 -4.88
CA VAL A 57 2.01 -0.22 -6.23
C VAL A 57 2.62 0.77 -7.19
N SER A 58 2.21 2.03 -7.11
CA SER A 58 2.74 3.09 -7.98
C SER A 58 4.24 3.31 -7.75
N ARG A 59 4.66 3.28 -6.48
CA ARG A 59 6.08 3.42 -6.16
C ARG A 59 6.91 2.27 -6.73
N LEU A 60 6.37 1.05 -6.68
CA LEU A 60 7.06 -0.11 -7.24
C LEU A 60 7.23 0.03 -8.75
N GLU A 61 6.19 0.44 -9.44
CA GLU A 61 6.26 0.64 -10.89
C GLU A 61 7.24 1.75 -11.26
N THR A 62 7.17 2.88 -10.56
CA THR A 62 8.05 4.01 -10.80
C THR A 62 9.50 3.63 -10.55
N LEU A 63 9.73 2.92 -9.46
CA LEU A 63 11.08 2.50 -9.09
C LEU A 63 11.70 1.58 -10.15
N ASP A 64 10.94 0.58 -10.60
CA ASP A 64 11.43 -0.35 -11.60
C ASP A 64 11.70 0.35 -12.92
N ASN A 65 10.81 1.24 -13.34
CA ASN A 65 11.00 1.99 -14.57
C ASN A 65 12.21 2.90 -14.51
N TYR A 66 12.40 3.59 -13.38
CA TYR A 66 13.56 4.45 -13.20
C TYR A 66 14.86 3.64 -13.19
N HIS A 67 14.88 2.53 -12.49
CA HIS A 67 16.05 1.68 -12.40
C HIS A 67 16.44 1.09 -13.75
N GLU A 68 15.45 0.81 -14.60
CA GLU A 68 15.67 0.31 -15.95
C GLU A 68 16.05 1.41 -16.95
N GLY A 69 16.04 2.66 -16.51
CA GLY A 69 16.41 3.76 -17.38
C GLY A 69 15.31 4.27 -18.29
N ASN A 70 14.05 4.00 -17.96
CA ASN A 70 12.91 4.43 -18.77
C ASN A 70 12.53 5.89 -18.58
N TYR A 71 13.11 6.54 -17.58
CA TYR A 71 12.92 7.97 -17.35
C TYR A 71 14.18 8.71 -17.75
N SER A 72 14.07 9.64 -18.64
CA SER A 72 15.19 10.45 -19.08
C SER A 72 15.26 11.77 -18.32
#